data_f7664d9bc730953080ecd8885589a2e3
#
_entry.id   f7664d9bc730953080ecd8885589a2e3
#
_cell.length_a   1.000
_cell.length_b   1.000
_cell.length_c   1.000
_cell.angle_alpha   90.00
_cell.angle_beta   90.00
_cell.angle_gamma   90.00
#
_symmetry.space_group_name_H-M   'P 1'
#
loop_
_entity.id
_entity.type
_entity.pdbx_description
1 polymer ?
#
loop_
_entity_poly.entity_id
_entity_poly.type
_entity_poly.pdbx_seq_one_letter_code
_entity_poly.pdbx_strand_id
1 'polypeptide(L)'
;MTGTELSYRRITETIAGKLDLLEAYLFYCLALCSDCYTMVSNVKQEALTELYGIKKEEQIRQWLHKFESLNLIQIDKHPIKGKYGSFDRCRYTLNTEHYVLISKKLYSEPISRQLKGFLVLLKCKCLNATNTCQ
;
A
#
# COMPACT_ATOMS: atom_id res chain seq x y z
N MET A 1 2.02 17.31 -16.55
CA MET A 1 1.65 16.54 -15.35
C MET A 1 1.23 17.49 -14.24
N THR A 2 0.11 17.23 -13.65
CA THR A 2 -0.34 18.04 -12.52
C THR A 2 0.28 17.53 -11.23
N GLY A 3 0.49 18.41 -10.26
CA GLY A 3 1.00 18.01 -8.94
C GLY A 3 0.08 17.05 -8.22
N THR A 4 -1.18 16.97 -8.61
CA THR A 4 -2.16 16.08 -7.99
C THR A 4 -1.77 14.62 -8.09
N GLU A 5 -1.36 14.17 -9.26
CA GLU A 5 -0.98 12.76 -9.45
C GLU A 5 0.26 12.39 -8.67
N LEU A 6 1.20 13.33 -8.48
CA LEU A 6 2.39 13.09 -7.67
C LEU A 6 2.10 13.15 -6.18
N SER A 7 1.07 13.92 -5.77
CA SER A 7 0.74 14.15 -4.36
C SER A 7 -0.23 13.11 -3.79
N TYR A 8 -0.83 12.29 -4.61
CA TYR A 8 -1.85 11.33 -4.19
C TYR A 8 -1.51 9.95 -4.72
N ARG A 9 -2.03 8.94 -4.04
CA ARG A 9 -1.93 7.55 -4.50
C ARG A 9 -3.32 6.94 -4.56
N ARG A 10 -3.51 6.06 -5.53
CA ARG A 10 -4.78 5.34 -5.69
C ARG A 10 -4.81 4.17 -4.74
N ILE A 11 -5.81 4.13 -3.89
CA ILE A 11 -6.04 3.02 -2.97
C ILE A 11 -7.39 2.42 -3.29
N THR A 12 -7.44 1.11 -3.55
CA THR A 12 -8.73 0.47 -3.83
C THR A 12 -9.63 0.56 -2.61
N GLU A 13 -10.87 0.99 -2.81
CA GLU A 13 -11.85 1.09 -1.72
C GLU A 13 -12.20 -0.28 -1.12
N THR A 14 -11.89 -1.36 -1.84
CA THR A 14 -12.20 -2.71 -1.37
C THR A 14 -11.44 -3.12 -0.13
N ILE A 15 -10.41 -2.35 0.29
CA ILE A 15 -9.74 -2.63 1.56
C ILE A 15 -10.65 -2.37 2.75
N ALA A 16 -11.65 -1.51 2.60
CA ALA A 16 -12.62 -1.27 3.68
C ALA A 16 -13.39 -2.57 3.95
N GLY A 17 -13.40 -2.99 5.20
CA GLY A 17 -14.04 -4.24 5.59
C GLY A 17 -13.18 -5.48 5.45
N LYS A 18 -11.99 -5.37 4.84
CA LYS A 18 -11.08 -6.50 4.68
C LYS A 18 -9.81 -6.37 5.49
N LEU A 19 -9.36 -5.15 5.74
CA LEU A 19 -8.13 -4.88 6.47
C LEU A 19 -8.42 -4.15 7.77
N ASP A 20 -7.63 -4.44 8.80
CA ASP A 20 -7.69 -3.66 10.03
C ASP A 20 -6.87 -2.37 9.89
N LEU A 21 -6.78 -1.60 10.98
CA LEU A 21 -6.14 -0.28 10.95
C LEU A 21 -4.66 -0.36 10.57
N LEU A 22 -3.93 -1.29 11.17
CA LEU A 22 -2.50 -1.42 10.91
C LEU A 22 -2.22 -1.99 9.54
N GLU A 23 -3.04 -2.95 9.10
CA GLU A 23 -2.92 -3.51 7.76
C GLU A 23 -3.22 -2.47 6.70
N ALA A 24 -4.23 -1.64 6.92
CA ALA A 24 -4.57 -0.57 5.99
C ALA A 24 -3.42 0.43 5.88
N TYR A 25 -2.77 0.73 6.98
CA TYR A 25 -1.62 1.62 6.95
C TYR A 25 -0.46 1.01 6.16
N LEU A 26 -0.22 -0.30 6.30
CA LEU A 26 0.81 -0.96 5.50
C LEU A 26 0.48 -0.92 4.01
N PHE A 27 -0.78 -1.15 3.66
CA PHE A 27 -1.22 -1.05 2.27
C PHE A 27 -0.95 0.35 1.71
N TYR A 28 -1.24 1.37 2.51
CA TYR A 28 -0.95 2.75 2.15
C TYR A 28 0.56 2.97 1.93
N CYS A 29 1.40 2.43 2.84
CA CYS A 29 2.86 2.54 2.69
C CYS A 29 3.34 1.86 1.40
N LEU A 30 2.78 0.71 1.06
CA LEU A 30 3.11 0.02 -0.19
C LEU A 30 2.73 0.88 -1.39
N ALA A 31 1.57 1.53 -1.33
CA ALA A 31 1.15 2.44 -2.40
C ALA A 31 2.10 3.62 -2.56
N LEU A 32 2.66 4.14 -1.45
CA LEU A 32 3.65 5.20 -1.52
C LEU A 32 4.91 4.76 -2.25
N CYS A 33 5.25 3.48 -2.18
CA CYS A 33 6.43 2.90 -2.84
C CYS A 33 6.16 2.51 -4.29
N SER A 34 4.92 2.64 -4.76
CA SER A 34 4.57 2.24 -6.12
C SER A 34 4.61 3.42 -7.07
N ASP A 35 4.77 3.11 -8.35
CA ASP A 35 4.69 4.10 -9.41
C ASP A 35 3.26 4.66 -9.45
N CYS A 36 3.12 5.99 -9.49
CA CYS A 36 1.80 6.61 -9.41
C CYS A 36 0.93 6.35 -10.64
N TYR A 37 1.51 5.95 -11.74
CA TYR A 37 0.78 5.65 -12.96
C TYR A 37 0.43 4.19 -13.08
N THR A 38 1.41 3.30 -12.85
CA THR A 38 1.22 1.87 -13.03
C THR A 38 0.77 1.15 -11.76
N MET A 39 0.97 1.79 -10.59
CA MET A 39 0.73 1.19 -9.28
C MET A 39 1.51 -0.10 -9.08
N VAL A 40 2.68 -0.18 -9.67
CA VAL A 40 3.61 -1.30 -9.51
C VAL A 40 4.76 -0.87 -8.64
N SER A 41 5.12 -1.70 -7.67
CA SER A 41 6.22 -1.43 -6.74
C SER A 41 7.27 -2.53 -6.83
N ASN A 42 8.53 -2.12 -6.87
CA ASN A 42 9.67 -3.03 -6.77
C ASN A 42 10.38 -2.86 -5.42
N VAL A 43 9.67 -2.35 -4.41
CA VAL A 43 10.25 -2.06 -3.12
C VAL A 43 10.75 -3.35 -2.47
N LYS A 44 11.92 -3.28 -1.84
CA LYS A 44 12.44 -4.39 -1.05
C LYS A 44 11.64 -4.49 0.25
N GLN A 45 11.42 -5.72 0.72
CA GLN A 45 10.68 -5.94 1.94
C GLN A 45 11.30 -5.21 3.13
N GLU A 46 12.64 -5.18 3.18
CA GLU A 46 13.37 -4.46 4.22
C GLU A 46 13.04 -2.96 4.19
N ALA A 47 13.04 -2.36 3.00
CA ALA A 47 12.74 -0.93 2.88
C ALA A 47 11.30 -0.63 3.24
N LEU A 48 10.38 -1.51 2.88
CA LEU A 48 8.97 -1.35 3.24
C LEU A 48 8.78 -1.46 4.75
N THR A 49 9.50 -2.37 5.39
CA THR A 49 9.46 -2.55 6.84
C THR A 49 9.93 -1.28 7.55
N GLU A 50 11.00 -0.67 7.06
CA GLU A 50 11.48 0.59 7.61
C GLU A 50 10.49 1.72 7.42
N LEU A 51 9.89 1.80 6.24
CA LEU A 51 8.90 2.84 5.94
C LEU A 51 7.68 2.71 6.86
N TYR A 52 7.24 1.49 7.12
CA TYR A 52 6.14 1.22 8.02
C TYR A 52 6.49 1.57 9.47
N GLY A 53 7.75 1.38 9.86
CA GLY A 53 8.23 1.80 11.17
C GLY A 53 8.28 0.70 12.23
N ILE A 54 8.36 -0.56 11.83
CA ILE A 54 8.58 -1.66 12.76
C ILE A 54 9.80 -2.46 12.31
N LYS A 55 10.32 -3.32 13.20
CA LYS A 55 11.52 -4.10 12.91
C LYS A 55 11.23 -5.58 12.65
N LYS A 56 9.97 -5.93 12.40
CA LYS A 56 9.57 -7.34 12.21
C LYS A 56 9.19 -7.57 10.75
N GLU A 57 10.17 -7.95 9.94
CA GLU A 57 9.95 -8.24 8.53
C GLU A 57 8.97 -9.40 8.32
N GLU A 58 8.97 -10.37 9.23
CA GLU A 58 8.07 -11.52 9.16
C GLU A 58 6.61 -11.07 9.19
N GLN A 59 6.29 -10.11 10.06
CA GLN A 59 4.93 -9.58 10.14
C GLN A 59 4.54 -8.89 8.83
N ILE A 60 5.45 -8.12 8.25
CA ILE A 60 5.20 -7.44 6.98
C ILE A 60 4.97 -8.46 5.87
N ARG A 61 5.78 -9.52 5.83
CA ARG A 61 5.63 -10.56 4.83
C ARG A 61 4.28 -11.27 4.95
N GLN A 62 3.85 -11.57 6.17
CA GLN A 62 2.55 -12.21 6.40
C GLN A 62 1.41 -11.32 5.91
N TRP A 63 1.48 -10.03 6.17
CA TRP A 63 0.44 -9.11 5.72
C TRP A 63 0.44 -8.95 4.20
N LEU A 64 1.61 -8.96 3.57
CA LEU A 64 1.68 -8.91 2.11
C LEU A 64 1.02 -10.14 1.48
N HIS A 65 1.25 -11.32 2.05
CA HIS A 65 0.59 -12.54 1.58
C HIS A 65 -0.92 -12.49 1.81
N LYS A 66 -1.35 -11.91 2.91
CA LYS A 66 -2.78 -11.69 3.16
C LYS A 66 -3.38 -10.78 2.08
N PHE A 67 -2.68 -9.70 1.73
CA PHE A 67 -3.16 -8.80 0.68
C PHE A 67 -3.31 -9.54 -0.65
N GLU A 68 -2.36 -10.41 -0.97
CA GLU A 68 -2.43 -11.20 -2.19
C GLU A 68 -3.63 -12.14 -2.16
N SER A 69 -3.86 -12.81 -1.04
CA SER A 69 -4.98 -13.74 -0.89
C SER A 69 -6.34 -13.06 -0.99
N LEU A 70 -6.39 -11.77 -0.69
CA LEU A 70 -7.61 -10.97 -0.78
C LEU A 70 -7.75 -10.26 -2.14
N ASN A 71 -6.85 -10.54 -3.08
CA ASN A 71 -6.81 -9.92 -4.41
C ASN A 71 -6.58 -8.40 -4.35
N LEU A 72 -5.93 -7.93 -3.30
CA LEU A 72 -5.59 -6.52 -3.16
C LEU A 72 -4.28 -6.19 -3.88
N ILE A 73 -3.38 -7.16 -3.97
CA ILE A 73 -2.14 -7.03 -4.73
C ILE A 73 -1.87 -8.33 -5.47
N GLN A 74 -1.01 -8.25 -6.46
CA GLN A 74 -0.43 -9.41 -7.12
C GLN A 74 1.07 -9.39 -6.86
N ILE A 75 1.61 -10.52 -6.41
CA ILE A 75 3.03 -10.64 -6.13
C ILE A 75 3.66 -11.49 -7.23
N ASP A 76 4.57 -10.89 -7.98
CA ASP A 76 5.33 -11.57 -9.00
C ASP A 76 6.78 -11.68 -8.54
N LYS A 77 7.32 -12.90 -8.60
CA LYS A 77 8.72 -13.14 -8.29
C LYS A 77 9.45 -13.38 -9.60
N HIS A 78 10.56 -12.71 -9.78
CA HIS A 78 11.41 -12.94 -10.94
C HIS A 78 12.87 -12.96 -10.53
N PRO A 79 13.66 -13.85 -11.15
CA PRO A 79 15.06 -13.94 -10.80
C PRO A 79 15.84 -12.77 -11.38
N ILE A 80 16.77 -12.25 -10.57
CA ILE A 80 17.70 -11.22 -11.01
C ILE A 80 19.10 -11.81 -10.85
N LYS A 81 19.90 -11.76 -11.93
CA LYS A 81 21.27 -12.20 -11.86
C LYS A 81 22.12 -11.10 -11.25
N GLY A 82 22.71 -11.41 -10.12
CA GLY A 82 23.61 -10.52 -9.44
C GLY A 82 25.05 -10.96 -9.59
N LYS A 83 25.95 -10.19 -8.98
CA LYS A 83 27.37 -10.45 -9.02
C LYS A 83 27.73 -11.78 -8.35
N TYR A 84 26.97 -12.18 -7.37
CA TYR A 84 27.24 -13.38 -6.56
C TYR A 84 26.19 -14.47 -6.75
N GLY A 85 25.45 -14.44 -7.85
CA GLY A 85 24.44 -15.44 -8.17
C GLY A 85 23.09 -14.83 -8.47
N SER A 86 22.08 -15.68 -8.56
CA SER A 86 20.71 -15.25 -8.81
C SER A 86 19.95 -15.12 -7.51
N PHE A 87 19.02 -14.17 -7.45
CA PHE A 87 18.10 -14.04 -6.33
C PHE A 87 16.74 -13.59 -6.86
N ASP A 88 15.69 -13.93 -6.12
CA ASP A 88 14.34 -13.56 -6.50
C ASP A 88 14.04 -12.15 -6.03
N ARG A 89 13.42 -11.38 -6.90
CA ARG A 89 12.92 -10.06 -6.58
C ARG A 89 11.42 -10.03 -6.71
N CYS A 90 10.74 -9.46 -5.72
CA CYS A 90 9.31 -9.36 -5.75
C CYS A 90 8.87 -8.07 -6.42
N ARG A 91 7.84 -8.18 -7.24
CA ARG A 91 7.16 -7.03 -7.82
C ARG A 91 5.72 -7.09 -7.32
N TYR A 92 5.26 -5.98 -6.77
CA TYR A 92 3.90 -5.88 -6.22
C TYR A 92 3.07 -4.99 -7.15
N THR A 93 1.98 -5.54 -7.68
CA THR A 93 1.03 -4.78 -8.48
C THR A 93 -0.22 -4.58 -7.64
N LEU A 94 -0.55 -3.32 -7.35
CA LEU A 94 -1.69 -3.01 -6.51
C LEU A 94 -2.97 -2.99 -7.33
N ASN A 95 -4.03 -3.58 -6.75
CA ASN A 95 -5.36 -3.51 -7.33
C ASN A 95 -5.84 -2.06 -7.25
N THR A 96 -6.36 -1.53 -8.36
CA THR A 96 -6.85 -0.15 -8.42
C THR A 96 -8.32 -0.08 -8.83
N GLU A 97 -9.05 -1.18 -8.71
CA GLU A 97 -10.49 -1.17 -8.98
C GLU A 97 -11.19 -0.32 -7.94
N HIS A 98 -12.09 0.55 -8.39
CA HIS A 98 -12.87 1.41 -7.49
C HIS A 98 -11.96 2.12 -6.49
N TYR A 99 -10.96 2.80 -6.99
CA TYR A 99 -9.98 3.46 -6.13
C TYR A 99 -10.47 4.80 -5.62
N VAL A 100 -9.87 5.24 -4.51
CA VAL A 100 -9.95 6.60 -4.00
C VAL A 100 -8.54 7.18 -3.98
N LEU A 101 -8.45 8.50 -4.00
CA LEU A 101 -7.16 9.18 -3.94
C LEU A 101 -6.85 9.57 -2.50
N ILE A 102 -5.70 9.13 -2.00
CA ILE A 102 -5.26 9.43 -0.65
C ILE A 102 -3.94 10.19 -0.71
N SER A 103 -3.88 11.30 0.03
CA SER A 103 -2.73 12.18 0.01
C SER A 103 -1.49 11.51 0.58
N LYS A 104 -0.35 11.73 -0.05
CA LYS A 104 0.95 11.30 0.47
C LYS A 104 1.31 12.01 1.78
N LYS A 105 0.73 13.17 2.03
CA LYS A 105 1.00 13.94 3.24
C LYS A 105 0.54 13.22 4.51
N LEU A 106 -0.39 12.28 4.39
CA LEU A 106 -0.84 11.50 5.54
C LEU A 106 0.31 10.77 6.21
N TYR A 107 1.29 10.32 5.43
CA TYR A 107 2.43 9.60 5.98
C TYR A 107 3.20 10.43 7.00
N SER A 108 3.38 11.71 6.76
CA SER A 108 4.16 12.59 7.63
C SER A 108 3.35 13.28 8.72
N GLU A 109 2.04 13.00 8.81
CA GLU A 109 1.24 13.57 9.89
C GLU A 109 1.68 13.02 11.25
N PRO A 110 1.76 13.87 12.29
CA PRO A 110 2.23 13.46 13.61
C PRO A 110 1.15 12.72 14.41
N ILE A 111 0.66 11.61 13.87
CA ILE A 111 -0.38 10.80 14.49
C ILE A 111 0.05 9.33 14.42
N SER A 112 -0.62 8.47 15.18
CA SER A 112 -0.25 7.06 15.25
C SER A 112 -0.53 6.34 13.94
N ARG A 113 0.13 5.18 13.78
CA ARG A 113 -0.10 4.31 12.61
C ARG A 113 -1.55 3.85 12.57
N GLN A 114 -2.12 3.51 13.72
CA GLN A 114 -3.52 3.09 13.79
C GLN A 114 -4.44 4.18 13.30
N LEU A 115 -4.20 5.43 13.71
CA LEU A 115 -5.04 6.55 13.29
C LEU A 115 -4.89 6.82 11.80
N LYS A 116 -3.67 6.71 11.27
CA LYS A 116 -3.46 6.85 9.82
C LYS A 116 -4.23 5.77 9.06
N GLY A 117 -4.16 4.52 9.52
CA GLY A 117 -4.93 3.44 8.93
C GLY A 117 -6.42 3.68 8.99
N PHE A 118 -6.89 4.20 10.13
CA PHE A 118 -8.30 4.56 10.29
C PHE A 118 -8.72 5.59 9.25
N LEU A 119 -7.90 6.64 9.04
CA LEU A 119 -8.22 7.67 8.06
C LEU A 119 -8.24 7.13 6.63
N VAL A 120 -7.33 6.21 6.31
CA VAL A 120 -7.33 5.55 5.00
C VAL A 120 -8.64 4.78 4.80
N LEU A 121 -9.02 3.95 5.79
CA LEU A 121 -10.25 3.16 5.71
C LEU A 121 -11.49 4.05 5.67
N LEU A 122 -11.50 5.12 6.45
CA LEU A 122 -12.61 6.05 6.48
C LEU A 122 -12.82 6.68 5.11
N LYS A 123 -11.74 7.10 4.47
CA LYS A 123 -11.83 7.70 3.14
C LYS A 123 -12.40 6.70 2.12
N CYS A 124 -11.92 5.47 2.16
CA CYS A 124 -12.42 4.43 1.27
C CYS A 124 -13.90 4.19 1.49
N LYS A 125 -14.32 4.11 2.75
CA LYS A 125 -15.71 3.82 3.10
C LYS A 125 -16.63 4.98 2.74
N CYS A 126 -16.22 6.21 3.03
CA CYS A 126 -17.05 7.38 2.77
C CYS A 126 -17.28 7.60 1.28
N LEU A 127 -16.24 7.47 0.47
CA LEU A 127 -16.38 7.65 -0.96
C LEU A 127 -17.14 6.52 -1.60
N ASN A 128 -17.01 5.30 -1.06
CA ASN A 128 -17.78 4.15 -1.51
C ASN A 128 -19.27 4.33 -1.24
N ALA A 129 -19.63 5.04 -0.19
CA ALA A 129 -21.02 5.30 0.18
C ALA A 129 -21.62 6.48 -0.60
N THR A 130 -21.22 6.68 -1.83
CA THR A 130 -21.72 7.69 -2.75
C THR A 130 -21.56 9.11 -2.27
N ASN A 131 -20.45 9.36 -1.59
CA ASN A 131 -20.10 10.70 -1.15
C ASN A 131 -21.03 11.25 -0.07
N THR A 132 -21.65 10.37 0.68
CA THR A 132 -22.54 10.80 1.76
C THR A 132 -21.79 11.32 2.98
N CYS A 133 -20.49 11.10 3.05
CA CYS A 133 -19.65 11.60 4.13
C CYS A 133 -19.02 12.93 3.71
N GLN A 134 -19.85 13.90 3.49
CA GLN A 134 -19.38 15.24 3.12
C GLN A 134 -19.40 16.16 4.30
#